data_917a17bd40c7bbb8308cc7d1dff6acc4
#
_entry.id   917a17bd40c7bbb8308cc7d1dff6acc4
#
_cell.length_a   1.000
_cell.length_b   1.000
_cell.length_c   1.000
_cell.angle_alpha   90.00
_cell.angle_beta   90.00
_cell.angle_gamma   90.00
#
_symmetry.space_group_name_H-M   'P 1'
#
loop_
_entity.id
_entity.type
_entity.pdbx_description
1 polymer ?
#
loop_
_entity_poly.entity_id
_entity_poly.type
_entity_poly.pdbx_seq_one_letter_code
_entity_poly.pdbx_strand_id
1 'polypeptide(L)'
;MSLPTLRQWHKWIQMLEGRSIQHVPQGKGKVYSKTSLKRYYNDLTNKFLGTAGTQSLDEEGIPVHWLANGQCVYFRAGVAQYGLGAYDVWLLKSDRVAYDSFLCCANWLLKDQDKMGGWVFGQGWE
;
A
#
# COMPACT_ATOMS: atom_id res chain seq x y z
N MET A 1 17.21 -26.67 -8.17
CA MET A 1 16.36 -25.99 -7.17
C MET A 1 17.13 -25.91 -5.88
N SER A 2 17.47 -24.73 -5.39
CA SER A 2 18.14 -24.56 -4.09
C SER A 2 17.13 -24.76 -2.96
N LEU A 3 17.53 -25.46 -1.90
CA LEU A 3 16.68 -25.60 -0.72
C LEU A 3 16.47 -24.24 -0.05
N PRO A 4 15.27 -23.95 0.46
CA PRO A 4 14.98 -22.69 1.15
C PRO A 4 15.86 -22.56 2.41
N THR A 5 16.34 -21.36 2.66
CA THR A 5 17.13 -21.05 3.86
C THR A 5 16.26 -21.09 5.12
N LEU A 6 16.87 -21.28 6.30
CA LEU A 6 16.18 -21.20 7.60
C LEU A 6 15.39 -19.90 7.76
N ARG A 7 15.91 -18.78 7.24
CA ARG A 7 15.25 -17.47 7.24
C ARG A 7 13.98 -17.47 6.38
N GLN A 8 13.97 -18.18 5.25
CA GLN A 8 12.78 -18.33 4.40
C GLN A 8 11.73 -19.20 5.07
N TRP A 9 12.14 -20.30 5.72
CA TRP A 9 11.24 -21.14 6.51
C TRP A 9 10.57 -20.36 7.64
N HIS A 10 11.33 -19.58 8.39
CA HIS A 10 10.80 -18.75 9.47
C HIS A 10 9.76 -17.72 8.94
N LYS A 11 10.03 -17.07 7.82
CA LYS A 11 9.08 -16.17 7.17
C LYS A 11 7.80 -16.88 6.75
N TRP A 12 7.88 -18.08 6.20
CA TRP A 12 6.72 -18.86 5.80
C TRP A 12 5.87 -19.28 6.99
N ILE A 13 6.49 -19.71 8.08
CA ILE A 13 5.78 -20.02 9.33
C ILE A 13 5.06 -18.79 9.84
N GLN A 14 5.71 -17.63 9.91
CA GLN A 14 5.07 -16.37 10.31
C GLN A 14 3.90 -15.97 9.40
N MET A 15 4.00 -16.23 8.10
CA MET A 15 2.89 -15.99 7.15
C MET A 15 1.72 -16.92 7.43
N LEU A 16 1.96 -18.22 7.66
CA LEU A 16 0.93 -19.21 7.97
C LEU A 16 0.22 -18.91 9.29
N GLU A 17 0.95 -18.39 10.27
CA GLU A 17 0.41 -18.01 11.59
C GLU A 17 -0.22 -16.61 11.60
N GLY A 18 -0.25 -15.90 10.46
CA GLY A 18 -0.77 -14.54 10.36
C GLY A 18 0.05 -13.50 11.12
N ARG A 19 1.29 -13.83 11.51
CA ARG A 19 2.21 -12.96 12.27
C ARG A 19 3.27 -12.29 11.39
N SER A 20 3.20 -12.45 10.07
CA SER A 20 4.15 -11.80 9.17
C SER A 20 3.99 -10.28 9.23
N ILE A 21 5.10 -9.56 9.39
CA ILE A 21 5.14 -8.10 9.30
C ILE A 21 4.73 -7.57 7.92
N GLN A 22 4.74 -8.42 6.90
CA GLN A 22 4.27 -8.10 5.55
C GLN A 22 2.77 -8.40 5.38
N HIS A 23 2.15 -9.11 6.34
CA HIS A 23 0.73 -9.40 6.34
C HIS A 23 0.00 -8.29 7.09
N VAL A 24 -0.58 -7.38 6.34
CA VAL A 24 -1.53 -6.41 6.90
C VAL A 24 -2.88 -7.10 6.99
N PRO A 25 -3.45 -7.27 8.19
CA PRO A 25 -4.81 -7.80 8.33
C PRO A 25 -5.76 -6.90 7.54
N GLN A 26 -6.34 -7.44 6.50
CA GLN A 26 -7.35 -6.75 5.69
C GLN A 26 -8.71 -7.27 6.12
N GLY A 27 -9.51 -6.41 6.73
CA GLY A 27 -10.92 -6.70 6.96
C GLY A 27 -11.68 -6.83 5.63
N LYS A 28 -12.80 -7.51 5.65
CA LYS A 28 -13.71 -7.49 4.50
C LYS A 28 -14.29 -6.08 4.38
N GLY A 29 -14.06 -5.42 3.26
CA GLY A 29 -14.67 -4.14 2.94
C GLY A 29 -16.18 -4.29 2.78
N LYS A 30 -16.90 -3.22 3.01
CA LYS A 30 -18.35 -3.18 2.81
C LYS A 30 -18.68 -2.91 1.36
N VAL A 31 -19.74 -3.53 0.96
CA VAL A 31 -20.40 -3.63 -0.34
C VAL A 31 -20.12 -2.50 -1.33
N TYR A 32 -19.58 -2.90 -2.47
CA TYR A 32 -19.53 -2.15 -3.71
C TYR A 32 -20.91 -1.58 -4.09
N SER A 33 -20.98 -0.28 -4.38
CA SER A 33 -22.15 0.37 -4.96
C SER A 33 -21.87 0.72 -6.41
N LYS A 34 -22.78 0.36 -7.32
CA LYS A 34 -22.68 0.72 -8.74
C LYS A 34 -22.90 2.22 -9.01
N THR A 35 -23.47 2.94 -8.07
CA THR A 35 -23.94 4.32 -8.25
C THR A 35 -23.15 5.36 -7.47
N SER A 36 -22.28 4.97 -6.56
CA SER A 36 -21.47 5.90 -5.77
C SER A 36 -20.14 5.28 -5.37
N LEU A 37 -19.10 6.10 -5.32
CA LEU A 37 -17.81 5.72 -4.72
C LEU A 37 -18.01 5.50 -3.22
N LYS A 38 -17.87 4.25 -2.80
CA LYS A 38 -17.88 3.83 -1.40
C LYS A 38 -16.55 3.21 -1.04
N ARG A 39 -16.44 2.70 0.19
CA ARG A 39 -15.25 2.02 0.66
C ARG A 39 -14.80 0.92 -0.29
N TYR A 40 -13.48 0.79 -0.40
CA TYR A 40 -12.87 -0.27 -1.19
C TYR A 40 -13.23 -1.65 -0.66
N TYR A 41 -13.22 -2.66 -1.53
CA TYR A 41 -13.59 -4.05 -1.22
C TYR A 41 -12.80 -4.64 -0.04
N ASN A 42 -11.50 -4.37 0.01
CA ASN A 42 -10.64 -4.73 1.14
C ASN A 42 -10.50 -3.53 2.08
N ASP A 43 -10.51 -3.76 3.38
CA ASP A 43 -10.22 -2.72 4.35
C ASP A 43 -8.70 -2.44 4.38
N LEU A 44 -8.31 -1.33 3.80
CA LEU A 44 -6.92 -0.87 3.72
C LEU A 44 -6.59 0.23 4.74
N THR A 45 -7.50 0.55 5.66
CA THR A 45 -7.30 1.62 6.66
C THR A 45 -6.01 1.44 7.46
N ASN A 46 -5.63 0.20 7.76
CA ASN A 46 -4.40 -0.12 8.47
C ASN A 46 -3.12 0.26 7.69
N LYS A 47 -3.18 0.36 6.38
CA LYS A 47 -2.06 0.84 5.55
C LYS A 47 -1.78 2.31 5.81
N PHE A 48 -2.84 3.12 5.87
CA PHE A 48 -2.72 4.55 6.14
C PHE A 48 -2.44 4.84 7.62
N LEU A 49 -3.11 4.15 8.55
CA LEU A 49 -2.98 4.39 9.99
C LEU A 49 -1.65 3.87 10.58
N GLY A 50 -0.84 3.17 9.78
CA GLY A 50 0.47 2.68 10.23
C GLY A 50 0.42 1.55 11.27
N THR A 51 -0.76 0.97 11.54
CA THR A 51 -0.90 -0.12 12.53
C THR A 51 -0.23 -1.42 12.09
N ALA A 52 0.16 -1.51 10.83
CA ALA A 52 0.88 -2.65 10.25
C ALA A 52 2.41 -2.47 10.18
N GLY A 53 2.94 -1.43 10.79
CA GLY A 53 4.33 -1.00 10.71
C GLY A 53 4.45 0.41 10.13
N THR A 54 5.52 1.10 10.46
CA THR A 54 5.77 2.47 9.96
C THR A 54 5.97 2.44 8.45
N GLN A 55 5.03 2.99 7.71
CA GLN A 55 5.19 3.27 6.29
C GLN A 55 6.14 4.44 6.16
N SER A 56 7.26 4.26 5.45
CA SER A 56 8.11 5.39 5.08
C SER A 56 7.41 6.23 4.02
N LEU A 57 7.40 7.54 4.20
CA LEU A 57 6.88 8.51 3.26
C LEU A 57 8.03 9.41 2.78
N ASP A 58 7.94 9.87 1.54
CA ASP A 58 8.82 10.94 1.05
C ASP A 58 8.36 12.33 1.52
N GLU A 59 9.03 13.38 1.05
CA GLU A 59 8.73 14.78 1.39
C GLU A 59 7.34 15.24 0.92
N GLU A 60 6.78 14.57 -0.11
CA GLU A 60 5.44 14.85 -0.63
C GLU A 60 4.35 14.00 0.05
N GLY A 61 4.73 13.10 0.97
CA GLY A 61 3.81 12.19 1.66
C GLY A 61 3.45 10.94 0.87
N ILE A 62 4.24 10.59 -0.16
CA ILE A 62 4.05 9.39 -0.97
C ILE A 62 4.77 8.19 -0.33
N PRO A 63 4.12 7.02 -0.20
CA PRO A 63 4.77 5.83 0.32
C PRO A 63 5.96 5.37 -0.50
N VAL A 64 7.08 5.15 0.17
CA VAL A 64 8.33 4.69 -0.42
C VAL A 64 8.85 3.44 0.27
N HIS A 65 9.70 2.70 -0.44
CA HIS A 65 10.44 1.57 0.10
C HIS A 65 11.94 1.83 -0.04
N TRP A 66 12.67 1.55 1.04
CA TRP A 66 14.14 1.60 1.03
C TRP A 66 14.68 0.19 0.79
N LEU A 67 15.44 0.03 -0.28
CA LEU A 67 16.14 -1.21 -0.58
C LEU A 67 17.37 -1.36 0.33
N ALA A 68 17.90 -2.58 0.42
CA ALA A 68 19.08 -2.87 1.25
C ALA A 68 20.33 -2.09 0.82
N ASN A 69 20.40 -1.66 -0.43
CA ASN A 69 21.47 -0.82 -0.97
C ASN A 69 21.30 0.68 -0.69
N GLY A 70 20.27 1.08 0.08
CA GLY A 70 19.96 2.47 0.38
C GLY A 70 19.18 3.22 -0.71
N GLN A 71 18.79 2.55 -1.79
CA GLN A 71 17.99 3.14 -2.86
C GLN A 71 16.53 3.26 -2.42
N CYS A 72 15.93 4.44 -2.68
CA CYS A 72 14.51 4.69 -2.49
C CYS A 72 13.74 4.30 -3.76
N VAL A 73 12.70 3.49 -3.60
CA VAL A 73 11.86 3.05 -4.72
C VAL A 73 10.37 3.22 -4.41
N TYR A 74 9.60 3.55 -5.44
CA TYR A 74 8.14 3.64 -5.35
C TYR A 74 7.49 2.35 -5.83
N PHE A 75 6.69 1.75 -4.96
CA PHE A 75 5.87 0.59 -5.31
C PHE A 75 4.45 1.06 -5.59
N ARG A 76 4.07 1.18 -6.87
CA ARG A 76 2.78 1.77 -7.32
C ARG A 76 1.57 1.14 -6.64
N ALA A 77 1.55 -0.19 -6.52
CA ALA A 77 0.48 -0.88 -5.80
C ALA A 77 0.44 -0.50 -4.31
N GLY A 78 1.60 -0.26 -3.68
CA GLY A 78 1.69 0.25 -2.31
C GLY A 78 1.14 1.66 -2.17
N VAL A 79 1.47 2.55 -3.12
CA VAL A 79 0.93 3.92 -3.19
C VAL A 79 -0.59 3.89 -3.36
N ALA A 80 -1.10 3.05 -4.27
CA ALA A 80 -2.54 2.89 -4.47
C ALA A 80 -3.25 2.36 -3.20
N GLN A 81 -2.68 1.34 -2.55
CA GLN A 81 -3.25 0.76 -1.33
C GLN A 81 -3.25 1.76 -0.17
N TYR A 82 -2.20 2.55 -0.02
CA TYR A 82 -2.12 3.62 0.99
C TYR A 82 -3.17 4.69 0.74
N GLY A 83 -3.27 5.18 -0.51
CA GLY A 83 -4.28 6.16 -0.90
C GLY A 83 -5.71 5.66 -0.67
N LEU A 84 -6.02 4.40 -1.04
CA LEU A 84 -7.33 3.80 -0.78
C LEU A 84 -7.61 3.65 0.71
N GLY A 85 -6.60 3.32 1.52
CA GLY A 85 -6.73 3.29 2.98
C GLY A 85 -7.02 4.67 3.56
N ALA A 86 -6.37 5.70 3.07
CA ALA A 86 -6.62 7.08 3.43
C ALA A 86 -8.04 7.52 3.05
N TYR A 87 -8.51 7.19 1.85
CA TYR A 87 -9.87 7.45 1.40
C TYR A 87 -10.91 6.79 2.32
N ASP A 88 -10.70 5.53 2.70
CA ASP A 88 -11.58 4.82 3.63
C ASP A 88 -11.63 5.48 5.02
N VAL A 89 -10.48 5.95 5.53
CA VAL A 89 -10.41 6.70 6.80
C VAL A 89 -11.20 8.01 6.69
N TRP A 90 -11.05 8.75 5.58
CA TRP A 90 -11.85 9.95 5.35
C TRP A 90 -13.35 9.67 5.33
N LEU A 91 -13.79 8.62 4.63
CA LEU A 91 -15.21 8.23 4.60
C LEU A 91 -15.77 7.86 5.98
N LEU A 92 -14.93 7.29 6.85
CA LEU A 92 -15.33 6.85 8.19
C LEU A 92 -15.33 7.97 9.22
N LYS A 93 -14.36 8.88 9.13
CA LYS A 93 -14.05 9.86 10.18
C LYS A 93 -14.16 11.31 9.74
N SER A 94 -14.42 11.56 8.44
CA SER A 94 -14.33 12.90 7.82
C SER A 94 -12.97 13.57 8.05
N ASP A 95 -11.91 12.77 8.12
CA ASP A 95 -10.54 13.22 8.38
C ASP A 95 -9.97 13.93 7.14
N ARG A 96 -9.73 15.23 7.25
CA ARG A 96 -9.23 16.05 6.15
C ARG A 96 -7.80 15.66 5.73
N VAL A 97 -6.94 15.29 6.69
CA VAL A 97 -5.57 14.87 6.41
C VAL A 97 -5.59 13.57 5.58
N ALA A 98 -6.48 12.64 5.92
CA ALA A 98 -6.65 11.42 5.15
C ALA A 98 -7.14 11.71 3.72
N TYR A 99 -8.08 12.65 3.53
CA TYR A 99 -8.53 13.05 2.21
C TYR A 99 -7.40 13.67 1.37
N ASP A 100 -6.62 14.56 1.95
CA ASP A 100 -5.50 15.20 1.25
C ASP A 100 -4.41 14.17 0.88
N SER A 101 -4.12 13.20 1.75
CA SER A 101 -3.22 12.07 1.46
C SER A 101 -3.74 11.18 0.33
N PHE A 102 -5.05 10.90 0.29
CA PHE A 102 -5.65 10.19 -0.83
C PHE A 102 -5.46 10.93 -2.15
N LEU A 103 -5.76 12.24 -2.19
CA LEU A 103 -5.59 13.06 -3.40
C LEU A 103 -4.12 13.13 -3.84
N CYS A 104 -3.19 13.24 -2.89
CA CYS A 104 -1.77 13.24 -3.16
C CYS A 104 -1.33 11.95 -3.87
N CYS A 105 -1.69 10.78 -3.33
CA CYS A 105 -1.41 9.48 -3.94
C CYS A 105 -2.06 9.32 -5.31
N ALA A 106 -3.32 9.72 -5.47
CA ALA A 106 -4.04 9.64 -6.74
C ALA A 106 -3.37 10.50 -7.82
N ASN A 107 -3.03 11.73 -7.49
CA ASN A 107 -2.34 12.64 -8.41
C ASN A 107 -0.94 12.14 -8.77
N TRP A 108 -0.21 11.57 -7.80
CA TRP A 108 1.10 10.97 -8.05
C TRP A 108 0.98 9.80 -9.04
N LEU A 109 0.02 8.89 -8.84
CA LEU A 109 -0.22 7.76 -9.75
C LEU A 109 -0.59 8.21 -11.15
N LEU A 110 -1.40 9.27 -11.29
CA LEU A 110 -1.75 9.84 -12.59
C LEU A 110 -0.53 10.43 -13.31
N LYS A 111 0.37 11.11 -12.60
CA LYS A 111 1.61 11.66 -13.16
C LYS A 111 2.62 10.59 -13.55
N ASP A 112 2.68 9.48 -12.80
CA ASP A 112 3.60 8.36 -13.03
C ASP A 112 3.09 7.38 -14.10
N GLN A 113 1.86 7.54 -14.58
CA GLN A 113 1.27 6.75 -15.63
C GLN A 113 1.91 7.07 -16.99
N ASP A 114 2.24 6.04 -17.76
CA ASP A 114 2.77 6.23 -19.12
C ASP A 114 1.67 6.69 -20.10
N LYS A 115 2.08 7.03 -21.33
CA LYS A 115 1.17 7.49 -22.38
C LYS A 115 0.13 6.45 -22.81
N MET A 116 0.37 5.17 -22.51
CA MET A 116 -0.54 4.04 -22.82
C MET A 116 -1.45 3.70 -21.63
N GLY A 117 -1.36 4.44 -20.55
CA GLY A 117 -2.15 4.23 -19.34
C GLY A 117 -1.60 3.13 -18.42
N GLY A 118 -0.36 2.70 -18.62
CA GLY A 118 0.32 1.68 -17.81
C GLY A 118 1.23 2.27 -16.75
N TRP A 119 1.67 1.41 -15.84
CA TRP A 119 2.75 1.69 -14.91
C TRP A 119 3.87 0.68 -15.12
N VAL A 120 5.02 1.17 -15.55
CA VAL A 120 6.21 0.32 -15.77
C VAL A 120 6.89 0.08 -14.42
N PHE A 121 7.11 -1.18 -14.07
CA PHE A 121 7.98 -1.50 -12.93
C PHE A 121 9.41 -1.06 -13.28
N GLY A 122 9.94 -0.10 -12.50
CA GLY A 122 11.31 0.38 -12.69
C GLY A 122 12.31 -0.77 -12.50
N GLN A 123 13.43 -0.70 -13.23
CA GLN A 123 14.60 -1.56 -13.00
C GLN A 123 15.05 -1.37 -11.55
N GLY A 124 15.16 -2.44 -10.79
CA GLY A 124 15.60 -2.41 -9.39
C GLY A 124 14.98 -3.48 -8.49
N TRP A 125 14.13 -4.35 -9.03
CA TRP A 125 13.52 -5.48 -8.31
C TRP A 125 14.18 -6.82 -8.65
N GLU A 126 15.42 -6.79 -9.16
CA GLU A 126 16.21 -8.01 -9.40
C GLU A 126 16.83 -8.55 -8.11
#